data_0c58490aa0fff3cdb0b96df302de9f4d
#
_entry.id   0c58490aa0fff3cdb0b96df302de9f4d
#
_cell.length_a   1.000
_cell.length_b   1.000
_cell.length_c   1.000
_cell.angle_alpha   90.00
_cell.angle_beta   90.00
_cell.angle_gamma   90.00
#
_symmetry.space_group_name_H-M   'P 1'
#
loop_
_entity.id
_entity.type
_entity.pdbx_description
1 polymer ?
#
loop_
_entity_poly.entity_id
_entity_poly.type
_entity_poly.pdbx_seq_one_letter_code
_entity_poly.pdbx_strand_id
1 'polypeptide(L)'
;NRTTSGLCRLFTPAYENDEDFMDEYGMCDRFKAKPYQQQIRDSLSGNPRQLASYIRKFPWTIEEAFYRDADLCPFNVLKLNEQLSVISFMSKPMYVQGNFVWEDDVKDTLVNFVESSSGRFLLHKNVDLSQGWNHVEGDEKKKPLNSNVVIGVDPFDHKTVDIVDQKRMSMGGCYGFHKYDGLDSDLSETFLFEYLARPDDPDDFYEDCLMAAYFFGCRVLVENNKSGFL
;
A
#
# COMPACT_ATOMS: atom_id res chain seq x y z
N ASN A 1 22.10 17.14 9.99
CA ASN A 1 22.44 16.20 8.91
C ASN A 1 21.98 16.79 7.57
N ARG A 2 22.92 17.13 6.69
CA ARG A 2 22.62 17.58 5.33
C ARG A 2 22.31 16.35 4.45
N THR A 3 21.25 16.44 3.64
CA THR A 3 20.97 15.44 2.61
C THR A 3 21.94 15.59 1.44
N THR A 4 22.04 14.59 0.56
CA THR A 4 22.84 14.64 -0.68
C THR A 4 22.40 15.77 -1.63
N SER A 5 21.16 16.26 -1.51
CA SER A 5 20.63 17.42 -2.24
C SER A 5 20.99 18.77 -1.63
N GLY A 6 21.76 18.81 -0.54
CA GLY A 6 22.11 20.05 0.18
C GLY A 6 21.02 20.63 1.07
N LEU A 7 19.83 20.00 1.11
CA LEU A 7 18.72 20.42 1.98
C LEU A 7 19.01 20.05 3.43
N CYS A 8 18.67 20.94 4.36
CA CYS A 8 18.71 20.67 5.78
C CYS A 8 17.31 20.26 6.26
N ARG A 9 17.24 19.23 7.12
CA ARG A 9 16.02 18.93 7.85
C ARG A 9 15.86 19.93 8.98
N LEU A 10 14.75 20.64 8.99
CA LEU A 10 14.35 21.52 10.09
C LEU A 10 13.19 20.86 10.82
N PHE A 11 13.27 20.82 12.14
CA PHE A 11 12.17 20.44 13.02
C PHE A 11 11.93 21.60 13.98
N THR A 12 10.70 22.08 14.06
CA THR A 12 10.27 23.11 15.01
C THR A 12 9.33 22.45 16.02
N PRO A 13 9.67 22.44 17.32
CA PRO A 13 8.78 21.96 18.35
C PRO A 13 7.45 22.72 18.34
N ALA A 14 6.34 22.04 18.62
CA ALA A 14 5.02 22.63 18.53
C ALA A 14 4.84 23.87 19.44
N TYR A 15 5.49 23.90 20.61
CA TYR A 15 5.44 25.04 21.52
C TYR A 15 6.22 26.28 21.03
N GLU A 16 7.00 26.17 19.95
CA GLU A 16 7.66 27.31 19.30
C GLU A 16 6.84 27.85 18.11
N ASN A 17 5.74 27.19 17.78
CA ASN A 17 4.86 27.56 16.66
C ASN A 17 3.38 27.50 17.06
N ASP A 18 3.08 27.83 18.32
CA ASP A 18 1.72 27.84 18.86
C ASP A 18 1.08 29.21 18.62
N GLU A 19 0.07 29.26 17.74
CA GLU A 19 -0.57 30.49 17.28
C GLU A 19 -1.20 31.29 18.42
N ASP A 20 -1.70 30.63 19.47
CA ASP A 20 -2.34 31.26 20.61
C ASP A 20 -1.35 32.10 21.46
N PHE A 21 -0.06 31.91 21.25
CA PHE A 21 1.02 32.57 21.99
C PHE A 21 1.96 33.37 21.06
N MET A 22 1.54 33.65 19.82
CA MET A 22 2.32 34.47 18.89
C MET A 22 2.05 35.95 19.12
N ASP A 23 3.11 36.75 18.98
CA ASP A 23 3.03 38.21 18.92
C ASP A 23 2.68 38.68 17.48
N GLU A 24 2.54 40.01 17.32
CA GLU A 24 2.25 40.65 16.03
C GLU A 24 3.34 40.43 14.95
N TYR A 25 4.51 39.97 15.32
CA TYR A 25 5.64 39.65 14.45
C TYR A 25 5.74 38.15 14.14
N GLY A 26 4.81 37.33 14.68
CA GLY A 26 4.82 35.88 14.51
C GLY A 26 5.84 35.14 15.40
N MET A 27 6.34 35.79 16.45
CA MET A 27 7.22 35.16 17.44
C MET A 27 6.43 34.55 18.57
N CYS A 28 6.56 33.23 18.76
CA CYS A 28 5.86 32.51 19.82
C CYS A 28 6.53 32.66 21.18
N ASP A 29 5.75 33.00 22.21
CA ASP A 29 6.19 33.00 23.63
C ASP A 29 6.26 31.55 24.14
N ARG A 30 7.39 30.89 23.89
CA ARG A 30 7.63 29.50 24.30
C ARG A 30 7.55 29.28 25.81
N PHE A 31 7.78 30.31 26.61
CA PHE A 31 7.70 30.21 28.08
C PHE A 31 6.26 30.12 28.58
N LYS A 32 5.30 30.56 27.78
CA LYS A 32 3.87 30.39 28.05
C LYS A 32 3.29 29.19 27.30
N ALA A 33 3.64 29.01 26.02
CA ALA A 33 3.12 27.96 25.19
C ALA A 33 3.47 26.54 25.72
N LYS A 34 4.73 26.32 26.12
CA LYS A 34 5.15 25.00 26.59
C LYS A 34 4.45 24.55 27.89
N PRO A 35 4.34 25.37 28.95
CA PRO A 35 3.55 25.01 30.14
C PRO A 35 2.07 24.78 29.83
N TYR A 36 1.48 25.54 28.94
CA TYR A 36 0.09 25.35 28.50
C TYR A 36 -0.09 24.00 27.83
N GLN A 37 0.75 23.66 26.85
CA GLN A 37 0.70 22.35 26.22
C GLN A 37 0.98 21.21 27.19
N GLN A 38 1.83 21.43 28.23
CA GLN A 38 2.04 20.45 29.29
C GLN A 38 0.76 20.21 30.11
N GLN A 39 0.03 21.26 30.47
CA GLN A 39 -1.26 21.11 31.17
C GLN A 39 -2.26 20.27 30.36
N ILE A 40 -2.29 20.46 29.04
CA ILE A 40 -3.14 19.64 28.18
C ILE A 40 -2.68 18.17 28.23
N ARG A 41 -1.38 17.90 28.10
CA ARG A 41 -0.83 16.54 28.18
C ARG A 41 -1.17 15.88 29.52
N ASP A 42 -1.05 16.62 30.62
CA ASP A 42 -1.37 16.14 31.97
C ASP A 42 -2.88 15.83 32.11
N SER A 43 -3.73 16.69 31.56
CA SER A 43 -5.19 16.45 31.56
C SER A 43 -5.60 15.21 30.77
N LEU A 44 -4.82 14.84 29.74
CA LEU A 44 -5.06 13.67 28.90
C LEU A 44 -4.37 12.40 29.42
N SER A 45 -3.61 12.48 30.52
CA SER A 45 -2.84 11.35 31.07
C SER A 45 -3.71 10.12 31.43
N GLY A 46 -4.98 10.36 31.79
CA GLY A 46 -5.96 9.29 32.02
C GLY A 46 -6.50 8.59 30.78
N ASN A 47 -6.20 9.11 29.59
CA ASN A 47 -6.62 8.51 28.30
C ASN A 47 -5.43 8.38 27.35
N PRO A 48 -4.71 7.25 27.36
CA PRO A 48 -3.49 7.05 26.55
C PRO A 48 -3.68 7.31 25.06
N ARG A 49 -4.87 6.97 24.50
CA ARG A 49 -5.17 7.19 23.08
C ARG A 49 -5.24 8.67 22.72
N GLN A 50 -5.93 9.45 23.55
CA GLN A 50 -6.07 10.90 23.31
C GLN A 50 -4.71 11.58 23.53
N LEU A 51 -3.96 11.17 24.54
CA LEU A 51 -2.62 11.69 24.82
C LEU A 51 -1.68 11.41 23.63
N ALA A 52 -1.62 10.18 23.14
CA ALA A 52 -0.79 9.81 21.98
C ALA A 52 -1.20 10.60 20.71
N SER A 53 -2.50 10.80 20.49
CA SER A 53 -3.01 11.62 19.39
C SER A 53 -2.58 13.09 19.52
N TYR A 54 -2.64 13.63 20.72
CA TYR A 54 -2.24 15.01 21.01
C TYR A 54 -0.73 15.19 20.81
N ILE A 55 0.10 14.30 21.37
CA ILE A 55 1.57 14.33 21.23
C ILE A 55 1.98 14.30 19.75
N ARG A 56 1.34 13.49 18.92
CA ARG A 56 1.63 13.47 17.47
C ARG A 56 1.24 14.74 16.73
N LYS A 57 0.17 15.40 17.15
CA LYS A 57 -0.26 16.68 16.54
C LYS A 57 0.62 17.84 16.98
N PHE A 58 1.07 17.81 18.24
CA PHE A 58 1.86 18.84 18.87
C PHE A 58 3.16 18.26 19.44
N PRO A 59 4.05 17.77 18.56
CA PRO A 59 5.29 17.10 18.97
C PRO A 59 6.31 18.11 19.49
N TRP A 60 7.03 17.73 20.53
CA TRP A 60 8.15 18.51 21.07
C TRP A 60 9.50 18.00 20.57
N THR A 61 9.53 16.77 20.08
CA THR A 61 10.71 16.13 19.49
C THR A 61 10.37 15.43 18.19
N ILE A 62 11.39 15.12 17.41
CA ILE A 62 11.21 14.34 16.16
C ILE A 62 10.62 12.96 16.44
N GLU A 63 11.04 12.33 17.53
CA GLU A 63 10.57 11.03 17.96
C GLU A 63 9.07 11.07 18.26
N GLU A 64 8.59 12.12 18.93
CA GLU A 64 7.17 12.32 19.20
C GLU A 64 6.36 12.52 17.92
N ALA A 65 6.89 13.24 16.93
CA ALA A 65 6.22 13.45 15.65
C ALA A 65 5.97 12.14 14.88
N PHE A 66 6.87 11.18 15.05
CA PHE A 66 6.80 9.85 14.42
C PHE A 66 6.41 8.74 15.40
N TYR A 67 6.00 9.10 16.62
CA TYR A 67 5.55 8.14 17.61
C TYR A 67 4.34 7.36 17.08
N ARG A 68 4.52 6.05 16.98
CA ARG A 68 3.44 5.12 16.64
C ARG A 68 3.04 4.41 17.92
N ASP A 69 1.80 4.61 18.31
CA ASP A 69 1.23 3.85 19.40
C ASP A 69 1.00 2.42 18.91
N ALA A 70 1.83 1.50 19.40
CA ALA A 70 1.73 0.08 19.06
C ALA A 70 0.38 -0.50 19.48
N ASP A 71 -0.24 0.05 20.54
CA ASP A 71 -1.54 -0.40 21.03
C ASP A 71 -2.71 0.03 20.13
N LEU A 72 -2.50 1.03 19.27
CA LEU A 72 -3.49 1.48 18.27
C LEU A 72 -3.32 0.82 16.90
N CYS A 73 -2.22 0.11 16.68
CA CYS A 73 -1.99 -0.62 15.45
C CYS A 73 -2.64 -2.02 15.57
N PRO A 74 -3.58 -2.40 14.70
CA PRO A 74 -4.17 -3.75 14.70
C PRO A 74 -3.14 -4.84 14.36
N PHE A 75 -1.98 -4.45 13.83
CA PHE A 75 -0.90 -5.35 13.46
C PHE A 75 0.21 -5.39 14.52
N ASN A 76 0.88 -6.52 14.63
CA ASN A 76 2.05 -6.65 15.51
C ASN A 76 3.24 -5.87 14.92
N VAL A 77 3.48 -4.68 15.45
CA VAL A 77 4.53 -3.76 14.96
C VAL A 77 5.94 -4.37 15.05
N LEU A 78 6.21 -5.20 16.08
CA LEU A 78 7.49 -5.88 16.21
C LEU A 78 7.72 -6.84 15.04
N LYS A 79 6.73 -7.69 14.73
CA LYS A 79 6.81 -8.61 13.59
C LYS A 79 6.92 -7.87 12.25
N LEU A 80 6.23 -6.73 12.09
CA LEU A 80 6.38 -5.91 10.89
C LEU A 80 7.79 -5.35 10.74
N ASN A 81 8.40 -4.87 11.83
CA ASN A 81 9.76 -4.36 11.80
C ASN A 81 10.80 -5.46 11.57
N GLU A 82 10.59 -6.64 12.16
CA GLU A 82 11.42 -7.82 11.88
C GLU A 82 11.36 -8.19 10.41
N GLN A 83 10.16 -8.25 9.83
CA GLN A 83 9.97 -8.56 8.42
C GLN A 83 10.58 -7.51 7.50
N LEU A 84 10.41 -6.22 7.80
CA LEU A 84 11.05 -5.13 7.07
C LEU A 84 12.57 -5.22 7.11
N SER A 85 13.12 -5.59 8.27
CA SER A 85 14.56 -5.80 8.42
C SER A 85 15.03 -6.95 7.54
N VAL A 86 14.36 -8.10 7.55
CA VAL A 86 14.68 -9.24 6.69
C VAL A 86 14.66 -8.85 5.21
N ILE A 87 13.62 -8.17 4.76
CA ILE A 87 13.48 -7.72 3.36
C ILE A 87 14.61 -6.75 2.99
N SER A 88 14.96 -5.82 3.88
CA SER A 88 16.00 -4.81 3.64
C SER A 88 17.41 -5.41 3.51
N PHE A 89 17.66 -6.55 4.13
CA PHE A 89 18.94 -7.27 4.06
C PHE A 89 19.00 -8.35 2.98
N MET A 90 17.91 -8.59 2.26
CA MET A 90 17.91 -9.55 1.16
C MET A 90 18.82 -9.11 0.02
N SER A 91 19.74 -9.99 -0.37
CA SER A 91 20.68 -9.74 -1.47
C SER A 91 20.04 -9.81 -2.85
N LYS A 92 18.83 -10.41 -2.95
CA LYS A 92 18.07 -10.55 -4.20
C LYS A 92 16.62 -10.17 -3.94
N PRO A 93 15.95 -9.47 -4.87
CA PRO A 93 14.54 -9.14 -4.74
C PRO A 93 13.70 -10.42 -4.68
N MET A 94 12.64 -10.39 -3.88
CA MET A 94 11.65 -11.48 -3.80
C MET A 94 10.68 -11.48 -4.99
N TYR A 95 10.60 -10.36 -5.70
CA TYR A 95 9.66 -10.15 -6.79
C TYR A 95 10.40 -9.82 -8.08
N VAL A 96 9.81 -10.22 -9.19
CA VAL A 96 10.20 -9.84 -10.55
C VAL A 96 9.16 -8.89 -11.12
N GLN A 97 9.61 -7.89 -11.85
CA GLN A 97 8.74 -6.91 -12.48
C GLN A 97 8.36 -7.37 -13.88
N GLY A 98 7.11 -7.20 -14.28
CA GLY A 98 6.64 -7.63 -15.59
C GLY A 98 5.18 -7.27 -15.84
N ASN A 99 4.61 -7.86 -16.89
CA ASN A 99 3.21 -7.70 -17.25
C ASN A 99 2.58 -9.07 -17.54
N PHE A 100 1.31 -9.22 -17.18
CA PHE A 100 0.47 -10.26 -17.75
C PHE A 100 0.05 -9.82 -19.15
N VAL A 101 0.09 -10.74 -20.09
CA VAL A 101 -0.26 -10.48 -21.49
C VAL A 101 -1.06 -11.65 -22.04
N TRP A 102 -2.05 -11.37 -22.89
CA TRP A 102 -2.76 -12.39 -23.63
C TRP A 102 -1.83 -13.09 -24.62
N GLU A 103 -2.02 -14.38 -24.82
CA GLU A 103 -1.31 -15.14 -25.86
C GLU A 103 -1.69 -14.58 -27.24
N ASP A 104 -0.65 -14.28 -28.04
CA ASP A 104 -0.79 -13.68 -29.38
C ASP A 104 -1.63 -12.37 -29.41
N ASP A 105 -1.69 -11.64 -28.31
CA ASP A 105 -2.50 -10.42 -28.14
C ASP A 105 -4.01 -10.64 -28.39
N VAL A 106 -4.48 -11.87 -28.25
CA VAL A 106 -5.90 -12.22 -28.42
C VAL A 106 -6.57 -12.36 -27.06
N LYS A 107 -7.56 -11.50 -26.80
CA LYS A 107 -8.35 -11.55 -25.54
C LYS A 107 -9.04 -12.90 -25.36
N ASP A 108 -9.24 -13.28 -24.09
CA ASP A 108 -9.88 -14.52 -23.69
C ASP A 108 -9.12 -15.82 -24.08
N THR A 109 -7.83 -15.70 -24.35
CA THR A 109 -6.93 -16.84 -24.57
C THR A 109 -6.15 -17.17 -23.29
N LEU A 110 -5.01 -17.84 -23.42
CA LEU A 110 -4.07 -18.02 -22.33
C LEU A 110 -3.38 -16.70 -21.98
N VAL A 111 -2.97 -16.57 -20.73
CA VAL A 111 -2.21 -15.42 -20.26
C VAL A 111 -0.82 -15.87 -19.86
N ASN A 112 0.18 -15.14 -20.33
CA ASN A 112 1.57 -15.32 -20.00
C ASN A 112 2.09 -14.16 -19.15
N PHE A 113 3.09 -14.41 -18.31
CA PHE A 113 3.81 -13.34 -17.63
C PHE A 113 5.12 -13.05 -18.36
N VAL A 114 5.31 -11.79 -18.75
CA VAL A 114 6.49 -11.32 -19.46
C VAL A 114 7.28 -10.37 -18.56
N GLU A 115 8.50 -10.75 -18.20
CA GLU A 115 9.39 -9.90 -17.42
C GLU A 115 9.76 -8.64 -18.18
N SER A 116 9.68 -7.49 -17.49
CA SER A 116 10.02 -6.18 -18.05
C SER A 116 10.38 -5.21 -16.93
N SER A 117 11.47 -4.48 -17.08
CA SER A 117 11.87 -3.44 -16.13
C SER A 117 10.90 -2.25 -16.05
N SER A 118 10.01 -2.12 -17.03
CA SER A 118 8.91 -1.15 -17.06
C SER A 118 7.54 -1.79 -16.82
N GLY A 119 7.52 -3.05 -16.39
CA GLY A 119 6.30 -3.78 -16.09
C GLY A 119 5.51 -3.15 -14.94
N ARG A 120 4.21 -3.37 -14.94
CA ARG A 120 3.28 -2.78 -13.95
C ARG A 120 3.06 -3.68 -12.74
N PHE A 121 3.36 -4.97 -12.87
CA PHE A 121 3.19 -5.97 -11.81
C PHE A 121 4.52 -6.30 -11.14
N LEU A 122 4.46 -6.56 -9.85
CA LEU A 122 5.51 -7.23 -9.10
C LEU A 122 5.05 -8.64 -8.78
N LEU A 123 5.65 -9.65 -9.41
CA LEU A 123 5.31 -11.06 -9.24
C LEU A 123 6.33 -11.75 -8.34
N HIS A 124 5.87 -12.57 -7.38
CA HIS A 124 6.75 -13.33 -6.50
C HIS A 124 7.58 -14.36 -7.32
N LYS A 125 8.89 -14.36 -7.13
CA LYS A 125 9.84 -15.14 -7.94
C LYS A 125 9.66 -16.66 -7.88
N ASN A 126 9.00 -17.17 -6.83
CA ASN A 126 8.76 -18.60 -6.67
C ASN A 126 7.48 -19.05 -7.38
N VAL A 127 6.73 -18.13 -8.00
CA VAL A 127 5.61 -18.49 -8.87
C VAL A 127 6.19 -19.20 -10.10
N ASP A 128 5.82 -20.47 -10.28
CA ASP A 128 6.27 -21.25 -11.41
C ASP A 128 5.49 -20.87 -12.67
N LEU A 129 6.17 -20.19 -13.58
CA LEU A 129 5.60 -19.73 -14.84
C LEU A 129 5.39 -20.88 -15.85
N SER A 130 6.04 -22.04 -15.65
CA SER A 130 5.99 -23.16 -16.57
C SER A 130 4.80 -24.09 -16.35
N GLN A 131 4.22 -24.11 -15.17
CA GLN A 131 3.17 -25.07 -14.79
C GLN A 131 1.76 -24.61 -15.16
N GLY A 132 1.63 -23.58 -15.99
CA GLY A 132 0.32 -23.18 -16.51
C GLY A 132 -0.73 -23.06 -15.41
N TRP A 133 -0.61 -22.03 -14.59
CA TRP A 133 -1.67 -21.61 -13.68
C TRP A 133 -2.98 -21.30 -14.43
N ASN A 134 -2.86 -21.19 -15.76
CA ASN A 134 -3.91 -20.96 -16.74
C ASN A 134 -4.92 -22.09 -16.80
N HIS A 135 -5.68 -22.29 -15.76
CA HIS A 135 -6.74 -23.28 -15.74
C HIS A 135 -8.09 -22.65 -16.04
N VAL A 136 -8.31 -22.39 -17.30
CA VAL A 136 -9.67 -22.17 -17.79
C VAL A 136 -9.97 -23.27 -18.78
N GLU A 137 -10.45 -24.40 -18.29
CA GLU A 137 -10.90 -25.48 -19.15
C GLU A 137 -12.20 -25.11 -19.86
N GLY A 138 -12.20 -25.35 -21.18
CA GLY A 138 -13.21 -24.92 -22.10
C GLY A 138 -14.60 -25.54 -21.87
N ASP A 139 -15.45 -24.75 -21.31
CA ASP A 139 -16.88 -24.77 -21.51
C ASP A 139 -17.38 -23.33 -21.59
N GLU A 140 -18.52 -23.09 -22.19
CA GLU A 140 -19.11 -21.76 -22.44
C GLU A 140 -19.23 -20.86 -21.19
N LYS A 141 -18.86 -21.38 -20.03
CA LYS A 141 -18.68 -20.63 -18.75
C LYS A 141 -17.37 -21.03 -18.10
N LYS A 142 -16.32 -20.33 -18.47
CA LYS A 142 -15.00 -20.45 -17.84
C LYS A 142 -15.15 -20.31 -16.33
N LYS A 143 -14.88 -21.38 -15.57
CA LYS A 143 -14.94 -21.37 -14.11
C LYS A 143 -13.54 -21.37 -13.54
N PRO A 144 -13.27 -20.54 -12.52
CA PRO A 144 -11.98 -20.60 -11.85
C PRO A 144 -11.82 -21.95 -11.16
N LEU A 145 -10.72 -22.64 -11.44
CA LEU A 145 -10.40 -23.96 -10.89
C LEU A 145 -9.51 -23.86 -9.65
N ASN A 146 -8.65 -22.82 -9.56
CA ASN A 146 -7.73 -22.65 -8.47
C ASN A 146 -8.45 -22.07 -7.23
N SER A 147 -8.66 -22.91 -6.22
CA SER A 147 -9.28 -22.50 -4.96
C SER A 147 -8.28 -21.95 -3.95
N ASN A 148 -6.97 -22.16 -4.15
CA ASN A 148 -5.92 -21.76 -3.22
C ASN A 148 -5.51 -20.31 -3.39
N VAL A 149 -5.75 -19.73 -4.56
CA VAL A 149 -5.47 -18.32 -4.83
C VAL A 149 -6.75 -17.51 -4.79
N VAL A 150 -6.64 -16.28 -4.31
CA VAL A 150 -7.68 -15.26 -4.37
C VAL A 150 -7.06 -13.93 -4.76
N ILE A 151 -7.76 -13.18 -5.60
CA ILE A 151 -7.37 -11.82 -5.97
C ILE A 151 -8.30 -10.82 -5.31
N GLY A 152 -7.74 -9.82 -4.65
CA GLY A 152 -8.46 -8.65 -4.13
C GLY A 152 -8.20 -7.44 -5.01
N VAL A 153 -9.25 -6.72 -5.37
CA VAL A 153 -9.20 -5.50 -6.20
C VAL A 153 -9.88 -4.36 -5.48
N ASP A 154 -9.14 -3.27 -5.29
CA ASP A 154 -9.66 -1.96 -4.86
C ASP A 154 -9.49 -0.98 -6.03
N PRO A 155 -10.56 -0.71 -6.81
CA PRO A 155 -10.48 0.17 -7.96
C PRO A 155 -10.37 1.64 -7.51
N PHE A 156 -9.70 2.45 -8.31
CA PHE A 156 -9.63 3.89 -8.09
C PHE A 156 -10.89 4.63 -8.54
N ASP A 157 -11.14 5.82 -7.97
CA ASP A 157 -12.27 6.67 -8.36
C ASP A 157 -12.02 7.32 -9.73
N HIS A 158 -12.97 7.17 -10.67
CA HIS A 158 -12.92 7.69 -12.04
C HIS A 158 -13.31 9.16 -12.17
N LYS A 159 -13.62 9.85 -11.08
CA LYS A 159 -13.97 11.27 -11.18
C LYS A 159 -12.82 12.05 -11.79
N THR A 160 -13.12 12.73 -12.89
CA THR A 160 -12.27 13.73 -13.51
C THR A 160 -12.00 14.83 -12.49
N VAL A 161 -10.83 14.82 -11.90
CA VAL A 161 -10.34 15.89 -11.05
C VAL A 161 -9.65 16.89 -11.95
N ASP A 162 -9.97 18.17 -11.76
CA ASP A 162 -9.29 19.25 -12.49
C ASP A 162 -7.76 19.10 -12.42
N ILE A 163 -7.10 19.38 -13.52
CA ILE A 163 -5.68 19.14 -13.86
C ILE A 163 -4.66 19.54 -12.77
N VAL A 164 -5.08 20.34 -11.79
CA VAL A 164 -4.21 20.88 -10.74
C VAL A 164 -3.83 19.85 -9.66
N ASP A 165 -4.59 18.76 -9.50
CA ASP A 165 -4.43 17.81 -8.37
C ASP A 165 -3.97 16.38 -8.77
N GLN A 166 -3.45 16.18 -9.99
CA GLN A 166 -3.00 14.85 -10.47
C GLN A 166 -2.02 14.12 -9.52
N LYS A 167 -1.23 14.84 -8.72
CA LYS A 167 -0.29 14.24 -7.75
C LYS A 167 -0.95 13.63 -6.50
N ARG A 168 -2.26 13.82 -6.31
CA ARG A 168 -3.02 13.35 -5.13
C ARG A 168 -4.11 12.33 -5.45
N MET A 169 -4.15 11.84 -6.67
CA MET A 169 -5.16 10.87 -7.07
C MET A 169 -4.87 9.50 -6.45
N SER A 170 -5.92 8.81 -5.98
CA SER A 170 -5.81 7.44 -5.52
C SER A 170 -5.44 6.51 -6.68
N MET A 171 -4.59 5.54 -6.40
CA MET A 171 -4.28 4.45 -7.32
C MET A 171 -5.26 3.30 -7.08
N GLY A 172 -5.52 2.50 -8.09
CA GLY A 172 -6.16 1.20 -7.93
C GLY A 172 -5.13 0.18 -7.45
N GLY A 173 -5.58 -0.76 -6.65
CA GLY A 173 -4.77 -1.87 -6.15
C GLY A 173 -5.35 -3.21 -6.55
N CYS A 174 -4.49 -4.13 -7.00
CA CYS A 174 -4.84 -5.52 -7.25
C CYS A 174 -3.75 -6.41 -6.67
N TYR A 175 -4.15 -7.34 -5.79
CA TYR A 175 -3.24 -8.22 -5.07
C TYR A 175 -3.70 -9.66 -5.17
N GLY A 176 -2.80 -10.55 -5.54
CA GLY A 176 -3.00 -12.00 -5.48
C GLY A 176 -2.45 -12.57 -4.19
N PHE A 177 -3.23 -13.38 -3.49
CA PHE A 177 -2.85 -14.02 -2.24
C PHE A 177 -3.05 -15.54 -2.34
N HIS A 178 -2.01 -16.29 -1.99
CA HIS A 178 -2.07 -17.74 -1.83
C HIS A 178 -2.49 -18.06 -0.41
N LYS A 179 -3.60 -18.78 -0.28
CA LYS A 179 -4.10 -19.23 1.02
C LYS A 179 -3.18 -20.27 1.62
N TYR A 180 -3.43 -20.63 2.88
CA TYR A 180 -2.72 -21.74 3.53
C TYR A 180 -2.85 -23.01 2.70
N ASP A 181 -1.70 -23.58 2.34
CA ASP A 181 -1.57 -24.86 1.69
C ASP A 181 -0.45 -25.67 2.36
N GLY A 182 -0.83 -26.79 2.98
CA GLY A 182 0.14 -27.66 3.66
C GLY A 182 1.06 -28.42 2.71
N LEU A 183 0.78 -28.40 1.40
CA LEU A 183 1.59 -29.09 0.37
C LEU A 183 2.60 -28.15 -0.29
N ASP A 184 2.33 -26.84 -0.31
CA ASP A 184 3.21 -25.80 -0.83
C ASP A 184 3.63 -24.86 0.29
N SER A 185 4.75 -25.16 0.93
CA SER A 185 5.26 -24.33 2.02
C SER A 185 5.85 -23.01 1.56
N ASP A 186 6.29 -22.90 0.32
CA ASP A 186 7.04 -21.75 -0.17
C ASP A 186 6.14 -20.57 -0.55
N LEU A 187 4.91 -20.87 -0.99
CA LEU A 187 3.92 -19.87 -1.40
C LEU A 187 2.73 -19.80 -0.43
N SER A 188 2.62 -20.71 0.54
CA SER A 188 1.54 -20.73 1.53
C SER A 188 1.49 -19.42 2.32
N GLU A 189 0.30 -18.82 2.43
CA GLU A 189 0.05 -17.55 3.12
C GLU A 189 0.90 -16.37 2.60
N THR A 190 1.19 -16.35 1.28
CA THR A 190 2.06 -15.37 0.63
C THR A 190 1.30 -14.55 -0.40
N PHE A 191 1.66 -13.26 -0.51
CA PHE A 191 1.23 -12.44 -1.64
C PHE A 191 2.00 -12.84 -2.89
N LEU A 192 1.27 -13.27 -3.92
CA LEU A 192 1.86 -13.74 -5.18
C LEU A 192 2.24 -12.59 -6.09
N PHE A 193 1.42 -11.53 -6.11
CA PHE A 193 1.71 -10.34 -6.89
C PHE A 193 1.09 -9.09 -6.27
N GLU A 194 1.67 -7.97 -6.66
CA GLU A 194 1.16 -6.61 -6.43
C GLU A 194 1.01 -5.90 -7.76
N TYR A 195 -0.11 -5.19 -7.93
CA TYR A 195 -0.33 -4.24 -9.00
C TYR A 195 -0.93 -2.97 -8.40
N LEU A 196 -0.20 -1.87 -8.50
CA LEU A 196 -0.62 -0.54 -8.07
C LEU A 196 -0.51 0.40 -9.26
N ALA A 197 -1.64 0.81 -9.82
CA ALA A 197 -1.64 1.66 -10.99
C ALA A 197 -2.85 2.59 -11.04
N ARG A 198 -2.71 3.62 -11.84
CA ARG A 198 -3.80 4.48 -12.29
C ARG A 198 -3.56 4.79 -13.77
N PRO A 199 -3.92 3.87 -14.68
CA PRO A 199 -3.89 4.16 -16.11
C PRO A 199 -4.87 5.29 -16.46
N ASP A 200 -4.63 5.95 -17.59
CA ASP A 200 -5.50 7.02 -18.08
C ASP A 200 -6.88 6.47 -18.48
N ASP A 201 -6.90 5.27 -19.04
CA ASP A 201 -8.13 4.52 -19.31
C ASP A 201 -8.38 3.52 -18.17
N PRO A 202 -9.51 3.63 -17.47
CA PRO A 202 -9.91 2.68 -16.45
C PRO A 202 -10.06 1.25 -16.96
N ASP A 203 -10.43 1.06 -18.20
CA ASP A 203 -10.60 -0.26 -18.79
C ASP A 203 -9.27 -1.02 -18.84
N ASP A 204 -8.14 -0.30 -19.00
CA ASP A 204 -6.80 -0.91 -18.92
C ASP A 204 -6.51 -1.51 -17.53
N PHE A 205 -6.96 -0.83 -16.45
CA PHE A 205 -6.80 -1.36 -15.10
C PHE A 205 -7.58 -2.66 -14.90
N TYR A 206 -8.81 -2.69 -15.38
CA TYR A 206 -9.65 -3.88 -15.25
C TYR A 206 -9.18 -5.03 -16.15
N GLU A 207 -8.70 -4.72 -17.35
CA GLU A 207 -8.09 -5.70 -18.25
C GLU A 207 -6.85 -6.34 -17.61
N ASP A 208 -5.99 -5.54 -16.97
CA ASP A 208 -4.83 -6.03 -16.23
C ASP A 208 -5.23 -6.96 -15.07
N CYS A 209 -6.25 -6.57 -14.29
CA CYS A 209 -6.78 -7.42 -13.21
C CYS A 209 -7.39 -8.72 -13.75
N LEU A 210 -8.06 -8.65 -14.89
CA LEU A 210 -8.66 -9.80 -15.57
C LEU A 210 -7.56 -10.77 -16.05
N MET A 211 -6.51 -10.26 -16.70
CA MET A 211 -5.38 -11.09 -17.12
C MET A 211 -4.73 -11.80 -15.94
N ALA A 212 -4.53 -11.12 -14.81
CA ALA A 212 -4.02 -11.76 -13.59
C ALA A 212 -4.97 -12.88 -13.10
N ALA A 213 -6.28 -12.65 -13.14
CA ALA A 213 -7.27 -13.65 -12.75
C ALA A 213 -7.26 -14.88 -13.67
N TYR A 214 -7.10 -14.67 -14.95
CA TYR A 214 -6.96 -15.75 -15.95
C TYR A 214 -5.66 -16.53 -15.73
N PHE A 215 -4.54 -15.83 -15.52
CA PHE A 215 -3.25 -16.48 -15.27
C PHE A 215 -3.31 -17.43 -14.07
N PHE A 216 -3.87 -17.00 -12.96
CA PHE A 216 -3.99 -17.82 -11.75
C PHE A 216 -5.21 -18.75 -11.75
N GLY A 217 -6.15 -18.60 -12.69
CA GLY A 217 -7.38 -19.38 -12.74
C GLY A 217 -8.21 -19.26 -11.45
N CYS A 218 -8.29 -18.10 -10.83
CA CYS A 218 -8.81 -17.92 -9.49
C CYS A 218 -9.99 -16.93 -9.42
N ARG A 219 -10.60 -16.84 -8.23
CA ARG A 219 -11.68 -15.90 -7.96
C ARG A 219 -11.15 -14.52 -7.65
N VAL A 220 -11.90 -13.49 -8.10
CA VAL A 220 -11.63 -12.09 -7.82
C VAL A 220 -12.66 -11.55 -6.84
N LEU A 221 -12.20 -10.85 -5.81
CA LEU A 221 -13.01 -10.08 -4.87
C LEU A 221 -12.80 -8.61 -5.18
N VAL A 222 -13.85 -7.92 -5.61
CA VAL A 222 -13.78 -6.51 -5.96
C VAL A 222 -14.49 -5.68 -4.92
N GLU A 223 -13.87 -4.59 -4.48
CA GLU A 223 -14.54 -3.61 -3.63
C GLU A 223 -15.57 -2.83 -4.45
N ASN A 224 -16.87 -3.02 -4.14
CA ASN A 224 -17.98 -2.45 -4.89
C ASN A 224 -18.52 -1.15 -4.27
N ASN A 225 -17.62 -0.25 -3.84
CA ASN A 225 -18.01 1.07 -3.31
C ASN A 225 -17.86 2.20 -4.35
N LYS A 226 -17.38 1.89 -5.55
CA LYS A 226 -17.12 2.86 -6.62
C LYS A 226 -17.85 2.45 -7.91
N SER A 227 -18.43 3.44 -8.59
CA SER A 227 -19.10 3.23 -9.87
C SER A 227 -18.08 2.93 -10.97
N GLY A 228 -18.12 1.74 -11.54
CA GLY A 228 -17.22 1.34 -12.64
C GLY A 228 -17.13 -0.16 -12.87
N PHE A 229 -17.72 -0.96 -12.00
CA PHE A 229 -17.72 -2.43 -12.09
C PHE A 229 -19.10 -3.02 -12.40
N LEU A 230 -19.98 -2.24 -13.02
CA LEU A 230 -21.31 -2.73 -13.46
C LEU A 230 -21.31 -3.00 -14.95
#